data_d08428d748eca64b976a098b826e28c9
#
_entry.id   d08428d748eca64b976a098b826e28c9
#
_cell.length_a   1.000
_cell.length_b   1.000
_cell.length_c   1.000
_cell.angle_alpha   90.00
_cell.angle_beta   90.00
_cell.angle_gamma   90.00
#
_symmetry.space_group_name_H-M   'P 1'
#
loop_
_entity.id
_entity.type
_entity.pdbx_description
1 polymer ?
#
loop_
_entity_poly.entity_id
_entity_poly.type
_entity_poly.pdbx_seq_one_letter_code
_entity_poly.pdbx_strand_id
1 'polypeptide(L)'
;MKSPRQISAARTSVGSGFTLVELIVVMLIITVLAGVAVPVAGKVFDRKAREATQDELRAFDVAVRAYFLDTGALPTTAANLYVDPGTSGWAGPYLSGGVGAGASTVDFDEDAWGVAYQRSSTGDQWTLRSAGPDRSFGTADDLVLDVDVSQERRDLTVDRLDVINLAIRLYNEDWLSPPTPQVPDPLSDTWSTAYGQLVARGYLSNATEFRTDGWGADFVRTGTSGPVVSVRSVNVGN
;
A
#
# COMPACT_ATOMS: atom_id res chain seq x y z
N MET A 1 7.91 53.66 -83.09
CA MET A 1 7.05 52.45 -82.91
C MET A 1 6.94 52.18 -81.47
N LYS A 2 5.76 52.42 -80.81
CA LYS A 2 5.50 52.17 -79.42
C LYS A 2 4.59 50.89 -79.32
N SER A 3 5.08 49.83 -78.71
CA SER A 3 4.27 48.59 -78.39
C SER A 3 3.24 48.88 -77.32
N PRO A 4 2.04 48.33 -77.44
CA PRO A 4 1.01 48.48 -76.42
C PRO A 4 1.28 47.50 -75.27
N ARG A 5 1.19 47.98 -74.01
CA ARG A 5 1.20 47.19 -72.77
C ARG A 5 -0.11 46.40 -72.67
N GLN A 6 0.02 45.06 -72.56
CA GLN A 6 -1.09 44.21 -72.16
C GLN A 6 -1.36 44.39 -70.68
N ILE A 7 -2.57 44.77 -70.34
CA ILE A 7 -3.08 44.83 -68.96
C ILE A 7 -3.64 43.48 -68.68
N SER A 8 -2.95 42.70 -67.77
CA SER A 8 -3.44 41.47 -67.26
C SER A 8 -4.56 41.72 -66.23
N ALA A 9 -5.76 41.31 -66.56
CA ALA A 9 -6.90 41.39 -65.64
C ALA A 9 -6.73 40.36 -64.54
N ALA A 10 -6.55 40.82 -63.31
CA ALA A 10 -6.60 39.95 -62.13
C ALA A 10 -8.01 39.38 -61.99
N ARG A 11 -8.12 38.06 -62.11
CA ARG A 11 -9.36 37.34 -61.75
C ARG A 11 -9.54 37.41 -60.21
N THR A 12 -10.44 38.29 -59.80
CA THR A 12 -10.99 38.21 -58.41
C THR A 12 -11.79 36.95 -58.29
N SER A 13 -11.28 35.98 -57.50
CA SER A 13 -12.06 34.81 -57.08
C SER A 13 -13.18 35.31 -56.15
N VAL A 14 -14.39 35.26 -56.66
CA VAL A 14 -15.59 35.49 -55.83
C VAL A 14 -15.65 34.34 -54.86
N GLY A 15 -15.29 34.58 -53.60
CA GLY A 15 -15.50 33.62 -52.53
C GLY A 15 -17.00 33.33 -52.42
N SER A 16 -17.41 32.08 -52.68
CA SER A 16 -18.78 31.63 -52.44
C SER A 16 -19.05 31.71 -50.92
N GLY A 17 -19.88 32.69 -50.54
CA GLY A 17 -20.37 32.77 -49.15
C GLY A 17 -21.28 31.58 -48.82
N PHE A 18 -21.24 31.13 -47.60
CA PHE A 18 -22.13 30.05 -47.10
C PHE A 18 -23.59 30.50 -47.17
N THR A 19 -24.48 29.58 -47.64
CA THR A 19 -25.90 29.84 -47.62
C THR A 19 -26.47 29.59 -46.22
N LEU A 20 -27.55 30.31 -45.87
CA LEU A 20 -28.21 30.12 -44.56
C LEU A 20 -28.70 28.67 -44.37
N VAL A 21 -29.13 28.04 -45.46
CA VAL A 21 -29.58 26.61 -45.45
C VAL A 21 -28.41 25.68 -45.16
N GLU A 22 -27.24 25.90 -45.72
CA GLU A 22 -26.03 25.11 -45.50
C GLU A 22 -25.60 25.18 -44.04
N LEU A 23 -25.67 26.35 -43.43
CA LEU A 23 -25.35 26.53 -42.00
C LEU A 23 -26.36 25.82 -41.09
N ILE A 24 -27.67 25.86 -41.39
CA ILE A 24 -28.70 25.18 -40.64
C ILE A 24 -28.53 23.64 -40.74
N VAL A 25 -28.24 23.10 -41.91
CA VAL A 25 -27.99 21.68 -42.13
C VAL A 25 -26.77 21.20 -41.37
N VAL A 26 -25.67 21.97 -41.40
CA VAL A 26 -24.46 21.61 -40.61
C VAL A 26 -24.74 21.63 -39.11
N MET A 27 -25.44 22.65 -38.60
CA MET A 27 -25.83 22.73 -37.21
C MET A 27 -26.73 21.54 -36.78
N LEU A 28 -27.67 21.15 -37.64
CA LEU A 28 -28.52 19.97 -37.38
C LEU A 28 -27.71 18.69 -37.27
N ILE A 29 -26.78 18.48 -38.21
CA ILE A 29 -25.89 17.28 -38.17
C ILE A 29 -25.01 17.27 -36.92
N ILE A 30 -24.39 18.41 -36.58
CA ILE A 30 -23.56 18.49 -35.36
C ILE A 30 -24.38 18.22 -34.12
N THR A 31 -25.61 18.74 -34.03
CA THR A 31 -26.48 18.53 -32.86
C THR A 31 -26.85 17.06 -32.70
N VAL A 32 -27.18 16.38 -33.80
CA VAL A 32 -27.50 14.91 -33.76
C VAL A 32 -26.26 14.09 -33.39
N LEU A 33 -25.10 14.41 -33.98
CA LEU A 33 -23.84 13.72 -33.64
C LEU A 33 -23.41 13.97 -32.19
N ALA A 34 -23.53 15.19 -31.70
CA ALA A 34 -23.21 15.54 -30.31
C ALA A 34 -24.12 14.79 -29.32
N GLY A 35 -25.41 14.65 -29.66
CA GLY A 35 -26.38 13.90 -28.81
C GLY A 35 -26.01 12.44 -28.57
N VAL A 36 -25.26 11.81 -29.49
CA VAL A 36 -24.79 10.41 -29.35
C VAL A 36 -23.37 10.35 -28.81
N ALA A 37 -22.48 11.25 -29.22
CA ALA A 37 -21.07 11.20 -28.90
C ALA A 37 -20.77 11.47 -27.39
N VAL A 38 -21.48 12.42 -26.79
CA VAL A 38 -21.24 12.83 -25.39
C VAL A 38 -21.50 11.71 -24.40
N PRO A 39 -22.66 11.01 -24.40
CA PRO A 39 -22.89 9.92 -23.44
C PRO A 39 -21.98 8.72 -23.66
N VAL A 40 -21.52 8.44 -24.87
CA VAL A 40 -20.57 7.36 -25.16
C VAL A 40 -19.19 7.72 -24.59
N ALA A 41 -18.74 8.96 -24.78
CA ALA A 41 -17.47 9.43 -24.24
C ALA A 41 -17.43 9.35 -22.69
N GLY A 42 -18.53 9.72 -22.02
CA GLY A 42 -18.65 9.58 -20.55
C GLY A 42 -18.45 8.16 -20.08
N LYS A 43 -19.16 7.20 -20.69
CA LYS A 43 -19.02 5.77 -20.32
C LYS A 43 -17.60 5.21 -20.55
N VAL A 44 -16.92 5.66 -21.61
CA VAL A 44 -15.54 5.23 -21.88
C VAL A 44 -14.58 5.83 -20.84
N PHE A 45 -14.79 7.08 -20.45
CA PHE A 45 -14.01 7.73 -19.40
C PHE A 45 -14.17 7.00 -18.06
N ASP A 46 -15.44 6.76 -17.61
CA ASP A 46 -15.70 6.08 -16.34
C ASP A 46 -15.11 4.67 -16.30
N ARG A 47 -15.15 3.95 -17.41
CA ARG A 47 -14.54 2.63 -17.49
C ARG A 47 -13.02 2.69 -17.30
N LYS A 48 -12.35 3.63 -18.00
CA LYS A 48 -10.89 3.81 -17.88
C LYS A 48 -10.49 4.31 -16.51
N ALA A 49 -11.25 5.23 -15.92
CA ALA A 49 -11.03 5.72 -14.58
C ALA A 49 -11.16 4.59 -13.55
N ARG A 50 -12.19 3.72 -13.71
CA ARG A 50 -12.35 2.55 -12.85
C ARG A 50 -11.18 1.57 -12.98
N GLU A 51 -10.72 1.26 -14.19
CA GLU A 51 -9.59 0.39 -14.44
C GLU A 51 -8.32 0.98 -13.78
N ALA A 52 -8.03 2.27 -13.98
CA ALA A 52 -6.89 2.96 -13.37
C ALA A 52 -6.94 2.94 -11.84
N THR A 53 -8.08 3.28 -11.23
CA THR A 53 -8.26 3.24 -9.77
C THR A 53 -8.10 1.82 -9.22
N GLN A 54 -8.59 0.78 -9.92
CA GLN A 54 -8.39 -0.60 -9.50
C GLN A 54 -6.93 -1.03 -9.54
N ASP A 55 -6.17 -0.61 -10.55
CA ASP A 55 -4.74 -0.90 -10.64
C ASP A 55 -3.96 -0.19 -9.53
N GLU A 56 -4.35 1.02 -9.19
CA GLU A 56 -3.78 1.79 -8.09
C GLU A 56 -4.09 1.13 -6.73
N LEU A 57 -5.33 0.70 -6.49
CA LEU A 57 -5.70 -0.04 -5.28
C LEU A 57 -4.91 -1.35 -5.14
N ARG A 58 -4.62 -2.06 -6.22
CA ARG A 58 -3.74 -3.24 -6.19
C ARG A 58 -2.31 -2.88 -5.81
N ALA A 59 -1.81 -1.74 -6.30
CA ALA A 59 -0.48 -1.26 -5.90
C ALA A 59 -0.44 -0.92 -4.41
N PHE A 60 -1.50 -0.33 -3.86
CA PHE A 60 -1.64 -0.11 -2.42
C PHE A 60 -1.65 -1.40 -1.61
N ASP A 61 -2.37 -2.45 -2.04
CA ASP A 61 -2.37 -3.75 -1.35
C ASP A 61 -0.95 -4.29 -1.18
N VAL A 62 -0.19 -4.33 -2.28
CA VAL A 62 1.20 -4.79 -2.26
C VAL A 62 2.07 -3.92 -1.36
N ALA A 63 1.93 -2.59 -1.46
CA ALA A 63 2.72 -1.64 -0.70
C ALA A 63 2.45 -1.70 0.81
N VAL A 64 1.17 -1.83 1.22
CA VAL A 64 0.77 -1.95 2.64
C VAL A 64 1.32 -3.22 3.25
N ARG A 65 1.25 -4.36 2.55
CA ARG A 65 1.82 -5.63 3.01
C ARG A 65 3.34 -5.56 3.12
N ALA A 66 4.03 -4.99 2.13
CA ALA A 66 5.48 -4.81 2.18
C ALA A 66 5.90 -3.90 3.34
N TYR A 67 5.21 -2.77 3.54
CA TYR A 67 5.41 -1.88 4.68
C TYR A 67 5.24 -2.64 6.00
N PHE A 68 4.18 -3.45 6.11
CA PHE A 68 3.91 -4.24 7.32
C PHE A 68 5.01 -5.28 7.58
N LEU A 69 5.48 -6.00 6.56
CA LEU A 69 6.55 -6.99 6.71
C LEU A 69 7.86 -6.38 7.22
N ASP A 70 8.19 -5.18 6.78
CA ASP A 70 9.41 -4.49 7.18
C ASP A 70 9.31 -3.81 8.56
N THR A 71 8.14 -3.23 8.88
CA THR A 71 7.98 -2.40 10.08
C THR A 71 7.23 -3.10 11.22
N GLY A 72 6.50 -4.18 10.92
CA GLY A 72 5.59 -4.86 11.86
C GLY A 72 4.32 -4.06 12.19
N ALA A 73 4.07 -2.94 11.52
CA ALA A 73 2.94 -2.05 11.77
C ALA A 73 2.19 -1.69 10.48
N LEU A 74 0.91 -1.35 10.59
CA LEU A 74 0.18 -0.79 9.45
C LEU A 74 0.50 0.70 9.26
N PRO A 75 0.54 1.20 8.01
CA PRO A 75 0.82 2.60 7.75
C PRO A 75 -0.30 3.49 8.30
N THR A 76 0.07 4.55 9.01
CA THR A 76 -0.90 5.50 9.59
C THR A 76 -1.47 6.46 8.55
N THR A 77 -0.75 6.68 7.45
CA THR A 77 -1.18 7.48 6.29
C THR A 77 -0.71 6.81 5.00
N ALA A 78 -1.34 7.12 3.86
CA ALA A 78 -0.86 6.64 2.56
C ALA A 78 0.57 7.15 2.27
N ALA A 79 0.90 8.36 2.75
CA ALA A 79 2.23 8.95 2.60
C ALA A 79 3.37 8.10 3.20
N ASN A 80 3.10 7.31 4.25
CA ASN A 80 4.09 6.41 4.84
C ASN A 80 4.59 5.34 3.86
N LEU A 81 3.86 5.08 2.78
CA LEU A 81 4.24 4.12 1.76
C LEU A 81 5.26 4.65 0.74
N TYR A 82 5.44 5.98 0.67
CA TYR A 82 6.37 6.60 -0.29
C TYR A 82 7.31 7.64 0.34
N VAL A 83 7.05 8.07 1.58
CA VAL A 83 7.91 8.95 2.37
C VAL A 83 8.25 8.25 3.67
N ASP A 84 9.54 8.21 4.03
CA ASP A 84 9.99 7.62 5.30
C ASP A 84 9.38 8.38 6.49
N PRO A 85 8.52 7.73 7.31
CA PRO A 85 7.94 8.34 8.50
C PRO A 85 8.89 8.28 9.72
N GLY A 86 10.12 7.78 9.58
CA GLY A 86 11.03 7.50 10.67
C GLY A 86 10.68 6.23 11.46
N THR A 87 9.87 5.33 10.91
CA THR A 87 9.53 4.06 11.54
C THR A 87 10.70 3.08 11.40
N SER A 88 11.07 2.44 12.51
CA SER A 88 12.11 1.41 12.50
C SER A 88 11.76 0.28 11.53
N GLY A 89 12.74 -0.15 10.73
CA GLY A 89 12.54 -1.21 9.73
C GLY A 89 12.03 -0.70 8.38
N TRP A 90 11.65 0.58 8.24
CA TRP A 90 11.20 1.10 6.95
C TRP A 90 12.28 0.97 5.87
N ALA A 91 11.96 0.27 4.78
CA ALA A 91 12.87 -0.01 3.66
C ALA A 91 12.32 0.51 2.31
N GLY A 92 11.26 1.33 2.34
CA GLY A 92 10.61 1.89 1.16
C GLY A 92 11.50 2.83 0.32
N PRO A 93 10.93 3.49 -0.67
CA PRO A 93 9.49 3.64 -0.93
C PRO A 93 8.81 2.37 -1.46
N TYR A 94 7.62 2.06 -0.95
CA TYR A 94 6.82 0.89 -1.34
C TYR A 94 5.86 1.20 -2.50
N LEU A 95 5.43 2.45 -2.60
CA LEU A 95 4.78 2.99 -3.79
C LEU A 95 5.82 3.79 -4.55
N SER A 96 6.21 3.30 -5.71
CA SER A 96 7.08 4.01 -6.64
C SER A 96 6.22 4.42 -7.83
N GLY A 97 6.06 5.70 -7.96
CA GLY A 97 5.62 5.97 -9.08
C GLY A 97 4.91 6.82 -9.78
N GLY A 98 4.29 7.39 -10.19
CA GLY A 98 3.79 8.17 -11.30
C GLY A 98 4.59 7.89 -12.56
N VAL A 99 3.96 7.42 -13.58
CA VAL A 99 4.53 7.24 -14.90
C VAL A 99 4.84 8.61 -15.47
N GLY A 100 6.06 9.09 -15.26
CA GLY A 100 6.54 10.35 -15.82
C GLY A 100 7.67 10.95 -14.99
N ALA A 101 8.73 11.39 -15.65
CA ALA A 101 9.77 12.20 -15.03
C ALA A 101 9.15 13.54 -14.55
N GLY A 102 8.75 13.59 -13.28
CA GLY A 102 8.07 14.72 -12.66
C GLY A 102 6.73 14.37 -12.03
N ALA A 103 6.34 13.08 -11.97
CA ALA A 103 5.19 12.66 -11.21
C ALA A 103 5.39 13.02 -9.74
N SER A 104 4.58 13.95 -9.28
CA SER A 104 4.48 14.32 -7.88
C SER A 104 3.87 13.15 -7.11
N THR A 105 4.30 12.96 -5.85
CA THR A 105 3.68 12.03 -4.89
C THR A 105 2.18 12.28 -4.68
N VAL A 106 1.64 13.30 -5.30
CA VAL A 106 0.22 13.70 -5.26
C VAL A 106 -0.69 12.73 -6.00
N ASP A 107 -0.16 11.94 -6.94
CA ASP A 107 -0.97 11.01 -7.77
C ASP A 107 -1.57 9.84 -6.97
N PHE A 108 -1.12 9.61 -5.72
CA PHE A 108 -1.65 8.56 -4.85
C PHE A 108 -2.65 9.06 -3.80
N ASP A 109 -2.97 10.34 -3.79
CA ASP A 109 -3.89 10.93 -2.82
C ASP A 109 -5.34 10.98 -3.32
N GLU A 110 -5.55 10.91 -4.65
CA GLU A 110 -6.84 11.01 -5.30
C GLU A 110 -7.08 9.85 -6.27
N ASP A 111 -8.33 9.46 -6.42
CA ASP A 111 -8.72 8.46 -7.41
C ASP A 111 -8.76 9.04 -8.84
N ALA A 112 -9.00 8.20 -9.86
CA ALA A 112 -9.02 8.63 -11.25
C ALA A 112 -10.21 9.56 -11.61
N TRP A 113 -11.14 9.82 -10.69
CA TRP A 113 -12.18 10.84 -10.82
C TRP A 113 -11.81 12.15 -10.11
N GLY A 114 -10.61 12.24 -9.49
CA GLY A 114 -10.11 13.41 -8.79
C GLY A 114 -10.75 13.61 -7.42
N VAL A 115 -11.08 12.53 -6.73
CA VAL A 115 -11.61 12.55 -5.35
C VAL A 115 -10.56 11.92 -4.43
N ALA A 116 -10.25 12.61 -3.34
CA ALA A 116 -9.30 12.10 -2.35
C ALA A 116 -9.80 10.78 -1.75
N TYR A 117 -8.89 9.80 -1.63
CA TYR A 117 -9.21 8.52 -1.00
C TYR A 117 -9.60 8.68 0.46
N GLN A 118 -10.63 7.96 0.88
CA GLN A 118 -10.97 7.81 2.29
C GLN A 118 -10.25 6.59 2.86
N ARG A 119 -9.50 6.78 3.95
CA ARG A 119 -8.73 5.72 4.61
C ARG A 119 -9.24 5.47 6.02
N SER A 120 -9.23 4.21 6.43
CA SER A 120 -9.40 3.79 7.83
C SER A 120 -8.45 2.64 8.18
N SER A 121 -8.15 2.47 9.47
CA SER A 121 -7.36 1.36 9.98
C SER A 121 -7.90 0.95 11.34
N THR A 122 -8.14 -0.35 11.52
CA THR A 122 -8.67 -0.90 12.77
C THR A 122 -8.11 -2.30 12.98
N GLY A 123 -7.36 -2.50 14.05
CA GLY A 123 -6.73 -3.78 14.35
C GLY A 123 -5.77 -4.22 13.26
N ASP A 124 -6.07 -5.33 12.61
CA ASP A 124 -5.27 -5.92 11.53
C ASP A 124 -5.72 -5.49 10.14
N GLN A 125 -6.75 -4.63 10.06
CA GLN A 125 -7.33 -4.17 8.79
C GLN A 125 -6.92 -2.76 8.46
N TRP A 126 -6.55 -2.55 7.20
CA TRP A 126 -6.30 -1.26 6.59
C TRP A 126 -7.18 -1.12 5.36
N THR A 127 -8.05 -0.11 5.35
CA THR A 127 -9.03 0.09 4.29
C THR A 127 -8.76 1.38 3.54
N LEU A 128 -8.82 1.33 2.21
CA LEU A 128 -8.79 2.48 1.32
C LEU A 128 -10.03 2.46 0.43
N ARG A 129 -10.72 3.59 0.31
CA ARG A 129 -11.97 3.71 -0.43
C ARG A 129 -11.90 4.86 -1.43
N SER A 130 -12.27 4.60 -2.68
CA SER A 130 -12.56 5.58 -3.71
C SER A 130 -14.07 5.84 -3.75
N ALA A 131 -14.46 7.08 -3.97
CA ALA A 131 -15.86 7.48 -4.12
C ALA A 131 -16.48 7.08 -5.47
N GLY A 132 -15.69 6.55 -6.40
CA GLY A 132 -16.17 6.12 -7.69
C GLY A 132 -16.68 7.24 -8.61
N PRO A 133 -17.40 6.88 -9.68
CA PRO A 133 -17.85 7.83 -10.70
C PRO A 133 -18.86 8.88 -10.22
N ASP A 134 -19.64 8.60 -9.18
CA ASP A 134 -20.60 9.57 -8.61
C ASP A 134 -19.94 10.56 -7.63
N ARG A 135 -18.64 10.34 -7.29
CA ARG A 135 -17.82 11.16 -6.39
C ARG A 135 -18.40 11.30 -4.98
N SER A 136 -19.16 10.30 -4.53
CA SER A 136 -19.84 10.31 -3.24
C SER A 136 -19.59 9.02 -2.49
N PHE A 137 -19.04 9.11 -1.28
CA PHE A 137 -18.79 7.92 -0.47
C PHE A 137 -20.06 7.29 0.08
N GLY A 138 -20.05 5.96 0.21
CA GLY A 138 -21.15 5.19 0.78
C GLY A 138 -22.17 4.75 -0.27
N THR A 139 -21.84 4.78 -1.54
CA THR A 139 -22.69 4.37 -2.65
C THR A 139 -22.24 3.01 -3.21
N ALA A 140 -23.03 2.44 -4.12
CA ALA A 140 -22.79 1.11 -4.67
C ALA A 140 -21.64 1.06 -5.68
N ASP A 141 -21.17 2.20 -6.15
CA ASP A 141 -20.10 2.34 -7.14
C ASP A 141 -18.74 2.66 -6.52
N ASP A 142 -18.68 2.81 -5.17
CA ASP A 142 -17.41 2.89 -4.42
C ASP A 142 -16.50 1.71 -4.78
N LEU A 143 -15.20 1.99 -4.87
CA LEU A 143 -14.18 0.97 -4.95
C LEU A 143 -13.48 0.89 -3.59
N VAL A 144 -13.48 -0.31 -3.00
CA VAL A 144 -12.92 -0.52 -1.67
C VAL A 144 -11.78 -1.53 -1.75
N LEU A 145 -10.65 -1.18 -1.14
CA LEU A 145 -9.56 -2.08 -0.84
C LEU A 145 -9.54 -2.33 0.65
N ASP A 146 -9.66 -3.60 1.06
CA ASP A 146 -9.45 -4.05 2.43
C ASP A 146 -8.21 -4.94 2.48
N VAL A 147 -7.19 -4.48 3.19
CA VAL A 147 -5.96 -5.25 3.44
C VAL A 147 -6.03 -5.78 4.86
N ASP A 148 -6.09 -7.09 5.00
CA ASP A 148 -6.01 -7.81 6.27
C ASP A 148 -4.60 -8.41 6.41
N VAL A 149 -3.89 -8.05 7.50
CA VAL A 149 -2.53 -8.53 7.80
C VAL A 149 -2.50 -9.52 8.98
N SER A 150 -3.64 -10.07 9.36
CA SER A 150 -3.72 -11.01 10.48
C SER A 150 -2.89 -12.28 10.25
N GLN A 151 -2.82 -12.74 8.99
CA GLN A 151 -2.01 -13.90 8.64
C GLN A 151 -0.52 -13.59 8.70
N GLU A 152 -0.10 -12.45 8.14
CA GLU A 152 1.29 -11.99 8.17
C GLU A 152 1.78 -11.78 9.62
N ARG A 153 0.90 -11.25 10.50
CA ARG A 153 1.23 -11.14 11.94
C ARG A 153 1.42 -12.50 12.59
N ARG A 154 0.56 -13.46 12.25
CA ARG A 154 0.66 -14.83 12.74
C ARG A 154 1.97 -15.48 12.31
N ASP A 155 2.29 -15.39 11.02
CA ASP A 155 3.50 -15.98 10.45
C ASP A 155 4.75 -15.37 11.09
N LEU A 156 4.81 -14.04 11.19
CA LEU A 156 5.88 -13.31 11.87
C LEU A 156 6.04 -13.77 13.34
N THR A 157 4.93 -14.01 14.04
CA THR A 157 4.96 -14.47 15.43
C THR A 157 5.48 -15.90 15.54
N VAL A 158 5.09 -16.79 14.63
CA VAL A 158 5.56 -18.18 14.59
C VAL A 158 7.06 -18.21 14.32
N ASP A 159 7.55 -17.46 13.33
CA ASP A 159 8.97 -17.35 13.01
C ASP A 159 9.79 -16.88 14.21
N ARG A 160 9.30 -15.86 14.94
CA ARG A 160 9.93 -15.38 16.18
C ARG A 160 9.95 -16.43 17.26
N LEU A 161 8.84 -17.14 17.44
CA LEU A 161 8.73 -18.23 18.44
C LEU A 161 9.73 -19.36 18.18
N ASP A 162 9.93 -19.73 16.93
CA ASP A 162 10.87 -20.78 16.54
C ASP A 162 12.31 -20.38 16.90
N VAL A 163 12.71 -19.16 16.58
CA VAL A 163 14.04 -18.61 16.94
C VAL A 163 14.22 -18.54 18.45
N ILE A 164 13.23 -18.01 19.17
CA ILE A 164 13.28 -17.87 20.63
C ILE A 164 13.36 -19.25 21.30
N ASN A 165 12.50 -20.20 20.93
CA ASN A 165 12.46 -21.51 21.53
C ASN A 165 13.71 -22.34 21.22
N LEU A 166 14.34 -22.12 20.06
CA LEU A 166 15.66 -22.67 19.76
C LEU A 166 16.72 -22.09 20.69
N ALA A 167 16.75 -20.77 20.87
CA ALA A 167 17.71 -20.10 21.76
C ALA A 167 17.57 -20.57 23.22
N ILE A 168 16.34 -20.71 23.72
CA ILE A 168 16.03 -21.26 25.05
C ILE A 168 16.58 -22.69 25.20
N ARG A 169 16.36 -23.53 24.19
CA ARG A 169 16.84 -24.92 24.20
C ARG A 169 18.36 -24.97 24.26
N LEU A 170 19.05 -24.22 23.40
CA LEU A 170 20.52 -24.20 23.39
C LEU A 170 21.08 -23.68 24.72
N TYR A 171 20.51 -22.65 25.30
CA TYR A 171 20.92 -22.12 26.59
C TYR A 171 20.75 -23.19 27.70
N ASN A 172 19.63 -23.90 27.74
CA ASN A 172 19.36 -24.94 28.74
C ASN A 172 20.27 -26.16 28.55
N GLU A 173 20.61 -26.51 27.30
CA GLU A 173 21.60 -27.56 27.01
C GLU A 173 22.98 -27.17 27.54
N ASP A 174 23.42 -25.95 27.33
CA ASP A 174 24.72 -25.47 27.83
C ASP A 174 24.75 -25.34 29.35
N TRP A 175 23.63 -25.01 30.01
CA TRP A 175 23.53 -24.99 31.46
C TRP A 175 23.58 -26.39 32.05
N LEU A 176 22.99 -27.39 31.40
CA LEU A 176 22.94 -28.78 31.87
C LEU A 176 24.20 -29.59 31.48
N SER A 177 25.12 -29.03 30.70
CA SER A 177 26.29 -29.74 30.17
C SER A 177 27.31 -30.09 31.25
N PRO A 178 27.52 -31.38 31.61
CA PRO A 178 28.60 -31.78 32.49
C PRO A 178 29.95 -31.82 31.78
N PRO A 179 31.13 -31.69 32.46
CA PRO A 179 31.26 -31.53 33.91
C PRO A 179 31.17 -30.09 34.40
N THR A 180 31.21 -29.10 33.49
CA THR A 180 31.15 -27.67 33.85
C THR A 180 30.12 -27.01 32.91
N PRO A 181 29.05 -26.48 33.47
CA PRO A 181 28.07 -25.74 32.66
C PRO A 181 28.72 -24.60 31.91
N GLN A 182 28.37 -24.42 30.64
CA GLN A 182 28.84 -23.28 29.79
C GLN A 182 28.23 -21.96 30.26
N VAL A 183 27.06 -22.00 30.89
CA VAL A 183 26.38 -20.86 31.49
C VAL A 183 26.20 -21.09 32.99
N PRO A 184 26.42 -20.07 33.86
CA PRO A 184 26.46 -20.29 35.33
C PRO A 184 25.09 -20.45 35.96
N ASP A 185 24.05 -19.89 35.37
CA ASP A 185 22.70 -19.81 35.95
C ASP A 185 21.65 -20.39 35.02
N PRO A 186 20.57 -20.99 35.55
CA PRO A 186 19.41 -21.37 34.74
C PRO A 186 18.70 -20.14 34.21
N LEU A 187 17.92 -20.29 33.12
CA LEU A 187 17.03 -19.24 32.72
C LEU A 187 16.04 -18.88 33.82
N SER A 188 15.77 -17.57 33.94
CA SER A 188 14.76 -17.04 34.85
C SER A 188 13.39 -17.68 34.61
N ASP A 189 12.54 -17.65 35.62
CA ASP A 189 11.15 -18.08 35.55
C ASP A 189 10.23 -17.03 34.91
N THR A 190 10.75 -15.82 34.65
CA THR A 190 10.01 -14.74 33.94
C THR A 190 10.61 -14.50 32.56
N TRP A 191 9.73 -14.33 31.54
CA TRP A 191 10.19 -14.13 30.18
C TRP A 191 11.08 -12.89 30.03
N SER A 192 10.70 -11.77 30.63
CA SER A 192 11.48 -10.52 30.50
C SER A 192 12.93 -10.66 30.97
N THR A 193 13.15 -11.39 32.10
CA THR A 193 14.49 -11.63 32.63
C THR A 193 15.22 -12.70 31.81
N ALA A 194 14.55 -13.77 31.44
CA ALA A 194 15.09 -14.85 30.59
C ALA A 194 15.53 -14.29 29.21
N TYR A 195 14.74 -13.42 28.61
CA TYR A 195 15.12 -12.72 27.38
C TYR A 195 16.44 -11.94 27.56
N GLY A 196 16.56 -11.17 28.65
CA GLY A 196 17.81 -10.47 28.97
C GLY A 196 19.02 -11.40 29.11
N GLN A 197 18.85 -12.59 29.73
CA GLN A 197 19.89 -13.60 29.84
C GLN A 197 20.30 -14.17 28.48
N LEU A 198 19.33 -14.48 27.60
CA LEU A 198 19.59 -14.99 26.25
C LEU A 198 20.35 -13.96 25.39
N VAL A 199 19.97 -12.69 25.46
CA VAL A 199 20.66 -11.60 24.76
C VAL A 199 22.07 -11.37 25.32
N ALA A 200 22.22 -11.28 26.65
CA ALA A 200 23.51 -11.02 27.29
C ALA A 200 24.55 -12.14 27.03
N ARG A 201 24.08 -13.35 26.73
CA ARG A 201 24.93 -14.52 26.42
C ARG A 201 25.07 -14.79 24.93
N GLY A 202 24.40 -14.01 24.06
CA GLY A 202 24.53 -14.11 22.62
C GLY A 202 23.71 -15.23 21.98
N TYR A 203 22.73 -15.84 22.70
CA TYR A 203 21.79 -16.82 22.13
C TYR A 203 20.68 -16.15 21.31
N LEU A 204 20.36 -14.90 21.60
CA LEU A 204 19.48 -14.05 20.81
C LEU A 204 20.19 -12.73 20.44
N SER A 205 19.89 -12.19 19.28
CA SER A 205 20.26 -10.83 18.93
C SER A 205 19.55 -9.83 19.86
N ASN A 206 20.18 -8.68 20.12
CA ASN A 206 19.57 -7.59 20.90
C ASN A 206 18.55 -6.84 20.03
N ALA A 207 17.60 -7.54 19.45
CA ALA A 207 16.55 -6.97 18.63
C ALA A 207 15.24 -7.00 19.43
N THR A 208 14.63 -5.84 19.56
CA THR A 208 13.35 -5.68 20.29
C THR A 208 12.23 -6.53 19.70
N GLU A 209 12.37 -6.96 18.45
CA GLU A 209 11.43 -7.82 17.74
C GLU A 209 11.19 -9.19 18.42
N PHE A 210 12.20 -9.74 19.12
CA PHE A 210 12.07 -11.00 19.84
C PHE A 210 11.46 -10.87 21.23
N ARG A 211 11.09 -9.68 21.65
CA ARG A 211 10.47 -9.45 22.94
C ARG A 211 8.95 -9.66 22.91
N THR A 212 8.31 -9.25 21.82
CA THR A 212 6.86 -9.26 21.64
C THR A 212 6.43 -10.04 20.41
N ASP A 213 5.19 -10.49 20.41
CA ASP A 213 4.56 -11.11 19.25
C ASP A 213 4.20 -10.06 18.15
N GLY A 214 3.61 -10.50 17.05
CA GLY A 214 3.21 -9.63 15.94
C GLY A 214 2.12 -8.60 16.29
N TRP A 215 1.45 -8.75 17.44
CA TRP A 215 0.46 -7.80 17.97
C TRP A 215 1.03 -6.89 19.06
N GLY A 216 2.32 -7.02 19.38
CA GLY A 216 3.00 -6.23 20.40
C GLY A 216 2.79 -6.75 21.82
N ALA A 217 2.18 -7.91 22.01
CA ALA A 217 2.04 -8.55 23.33
C ALA A 217 3.33 -9.28 23.70
N ASP A 218 3.74 -9.19 24.97
CA ASP A 218 4.89 -9.96 25.47
C ASP A 218 4.63 -11.46 25.33
N PHE A 219 5.65 -12.21 24.91
CA PHE A 219 5.60 -13.66 24.95
C PHE A 219 5.45 -14.15 26.41
N VAL A 220 4.72 -15.22 26.59
CA VAL A 220 4.50 -15.83 27.90
C VAL A 220 5.16 -17.21 27.97
N ARG A 221 5.72 -17.55 29.15
CA ARG A 221 6.31 -18.86 29.37
C ARG A 221 5.27 -19.97 29.26
N THR A 222 5.69 -21.13 28.82
CA THR A 222 4.94 -22.36 28.98
C THR A 222 5.30 -23.02 30.34
N GLY A 223 4.31 -23.55 31.02
CA GLY A 223 4.51 -24.13 32.38
C GLY A 223 4.36 -23.09 33.50
N THR A 224 4.20 -23.56 34.73
CA THR A 224 3.81 -22.75 35.89
C THR A 224 4.91 -22.52 36.90
N SER A 225 6.03 -23.25 36.82
CA SER A 225 7.15 -23.13 37.77
C SER A 225 8.47 -23.59 37.15
N GLY A 226 9.58 -23.16 37.74
CA GLY A 226 10.94 -23.49 37.31
C GLY A 226 11.45 -22.58 36.16
N PRO A 227 12.67 -22.86 35.65
CA PRO A 227 13.25 -22.12 34.55
C PRO A 227 12.37 -22.11 33.30
N VAL A 228 12.47 -21.05 32.46
CA VAL A 228 11.78 -21.02 31.18
C VAL A 228 12.32 -22.11 30.26
N VAL A 229 11.45 -23.00 29.83
CA VAL A 229 11.78 -24.09 28.87
C VAL A 229 11.27 -23.82 27.48
N SER A 230 10.23 -23.02 27.35
CA SER A 230 9.72 -22.48 26.10
C SER A 230 8.77 -21.32 26.35
N VAL A 231 8.44 -20.56 25.29
CA VAL A 231 7.47 -19.48 25.33
C VAL A 231 6.41 -19.69 24.25
N ARG A 232 5.28 -19.00 24.41
CA ARG A 232 4.18 -18.95 23.43
C ARG A 232 3.63 -17.54 23.33
N SER A 233 2.94 -17.23 22.25
CA SER A 233 2.13 -16.03 22.12
C SER A 233 0.72 -16.28 22.73
N VAL A 234 0.12 -15.23 23.26
CA VAL A 234 -1.28 -15.25 23.69
C VAL A 234 -2.25 -15.09 22.51
N ASN A 235 -1.77 -14.57 21.39
CA ASN A 235 -2.56 -14.26 20.20
C ASN A 235 -2.50 -15.36 19.13
N VAL A 236 -1.47 -16.21 19.17
CA VAL A 236 -1.37 -17.41 18.33
C VAL A 236 -1.71 -18.61 19.21
N GLY A 237 -2.84 -19.23 18.93
CA GLY A 237 -3.22 -20.48 19.63
C GLY A 237 -2.14 -21.55 19.45
N ASN A 238 -2.03 -22.45 20.42
CA ASN A 238 -1.13 -23.61 20.39
C ASN A 238 -1.42 -24.50 19.19
#